data_53fcefaf3b66b34d51ac6b7c9004f21b
#
_entry.id   53fcefaf3b66b34d51ac6b7c9004f21b
#
_cell.length_a   1.000
_cell.length_b   1.000
_cell.length_c   1.000
_cell.angle_alpha   90.00
_cell.angle_beta   90.00
_cell.angle_gamma   90.00
#
_symmetry.space_group_name_H-M   'P 1'
#
loop_
_entity.id
_entity.type
_entity.pdbx_description
1 polymer ?
#
loop_
_entity_poly.entity_id
_entity_poly.type
_entity_poly.pdbx_seq_one_letter_code
_entity_poly.pdbx_strand_id
1 'polypeptide(L)'
;MSKILLHGAWVAAEKDDGAQVLIKDGYVGVTDDKISYVGKDKPAGYEEAEIIDRKYGLIMPGLVNIHYHTDSPLTKGFCEDCGSVNFYGSILYEYLTEIYAATTTEDWAAICKLSFMEFIKGGVTTSVEFNS
;
A
#
# COMPACT_ATOMS: atom_id res chain seq x y z
N MET A 1 -2.71 21.86 -15.38
CA MET A 1 -1.81 20.92 -14.68
C MET A 1 -2.05 21.08 -13.19
N SER A 2 -2.47 20.03 -12.54
CA SER A 2 -2.62 20.05 -11.08
C SER A 2 -1.23 19.87 -10.45
N LYS A 3 -0.98 20.64 -9.38
CA LYS A 3 0.27 20.53 -8.62
C LYS A 3 -0.04 20.33 -7.15
N ILE A 4 0.65 19.39 -6.53
CA ILE A 4 0.60 19.14 -5.09
C ILE A 4 2.02 19.20 -4.56
N LEU A 5 2.21 19.87 -3.44
CA LEU A 5 3.48 19.92 -2.74
C LEU A 5 3.32 19.30 -1.35
N LEU A 6 3.98 18.18 -1.15
CA LEU A 6 4.06 17.54 0.15
C LEU A 6 5.26 18.09 0.91
N HIS A 7 5.09 18.39 2.20
CA HIS A 7 6.16 18.75 3.10
C HIS A 7 6.16 17.82 4.31
N GLY A 8 7.33 17.30 4.69
CA GLY A 8 7.47 16.40 5.82
C GLY A 8 8.70 16.66 6.66
N ALA A 9 8.65 16.27 7.94
CA ALA A 9 9.84 16.28 8.80
C ALA A 9 10.99 15.47 8.21
N TRP A 10 10.64 14.42 7.49
CA TRP A 10 11.55 13.55 6.77
C TRP A 10 10.96 13.11 5.43
N VAL A 11 11.82 12.98 4.44
CA VAL A 11 11.49 12.36 3.15
C VAL A 11 12.48 11.23 2.89
N ALA A 12 11.97 9.99 2.76
CA ALA A 12 12.76 8.87 2.29
C ALA A 12 12.82 8.91 0.76
N ALA A 13 14.02 8.96 0.22
CA ALA A 13 14.25 9.07 -1.21
C ALA A 13 15.41 8.20 -1.66
N GLU A 14 15.48 7.97 -2.97
CA GLU A 14 16.60 7.32 -3.64
C GLU A 14 17.28 8.33 -4.55
N LYS A 15 18.60 8.33 -4.54
CA LYS A 15 19.41 9.11 -5.47
C LYS A 15 19.58 8.37 -6.79
N ASP A 16 20.07 9.08 -7.81
CA ASP A 16 20.34 8.52 -9.15
C ASP A 16 21.33 7.34 -9.14
N ASP A 17 22.19 7.27 -8.13
CA ASP A 17 23.14 6.17 -7.91
C ASP A 17 22.56 4.97 -7.13
N GLY A 18 21.26 5.02 -6.80
CA GLY A 18 20.57 3.99 -6.02
C GLY A 18 20.74 4.11 -4.51
N ALA A 19 21.47 5.10 -4.02
CA ALA A 19 21.66 5.27 -2.58
C ALA A 19 20.39 5.78 -1.90
N GLN A 20 19.98 5.09 -0.84
CA GLN A 20 18.85 5.51 -0.01
C GLN A 20 19.25 6.67 0.91
N VAL A 21 18.41 7.69 0.96
CA VAL A 21 18.66 8.89 1.78
C VAL A 21 17.42 9.30 2.55
N LEU A 22 17.64 9.92 3.71
CA LEU A 22 16.62 10.61 4.48
C LEU A 22 16.89 12.11 4.42
N ILE A 23 15.96 12.85 3.80
CA ILE A 23 16.02 14.31 3.69
C ILE A 23 15.22 14.89 4.85
N LYS A 24 15.90 15.59 5.75
CA LYS A 24 15.26 16.29 6.86
C LYS A 24 14.61 17.57 6.35
N ASP A 25 13.37 17.83 6.79
CA ASP A 25 12.60 19.02 6.45
C ASP A 25 12.49 19.18 4.92
N GLY A 26 11.97 18.10 4.29
CA GLY A 26 12.04 17.92 2.85
C GLY A 26 10.67 18.03 2.16
N TYR A 27 10.73 18.19 0.84
CA TYR A 27 9.58 18.36 -0.03
C TYR A 27 9.52 17.29 -1.12
N VAL A 28 8.28 16.91 -1.46
CA VAL A 28 7.97 16.12 -2.65
C VAL A 28 6.96 16.89 -3.48
N GLY A 29 7.32 17.24 -4.70
CA GLY A 29 6.45 17.90 -5.67
C GLY A 29 5.85 16.90 -6.64
N VAL A 30 4.54 16.97 -6.81
CA VAL A 30 3.80 16.15 -7.78
C VAL A 30 3.17 17.08 -8.80
N THR A 31 3.33 16.76 -10.08
CA THR A 31 2.66 17.43 -11.19
C THR A 31 1.84 16.40 -11.95
N ASP A 32 0.53 16.62 -11.98
CA ASP A 32 -0.47 15.68 -12.48
C ASP A 32 -0.34 14.31 -11.77
N ASP A 33 0.21 13.28 -12.42
CA ASP A 33 0.39 11.92 -11.88
C ASP A 33 1.86 11.54 -11.64
N LYS A 34 2.78 12.50 -11.71
CA LYS A 34 4.23 12.26 -11.63
C LYS A 34 4.88 13.00 -10.48
N ILE A 35 5.80 12.33 -9.78
CA ILE A 35 6.73 12.98 -8.88
C ILE A 35 7.72 13.75 -9.77
N SER A 36 7.74 15.07 -9.63
CA SER A 36 8.56 15.98 -10.42
C SER A 36 9.65 16.67 -9.62
N TYR A 37 9.60 16.53 -8.29
CA TYR A 37 10.62 17.07 -7.40
C TYR A 37 10.71 16.23 -6.11
N VAL A 38 11.93 16.00 -5.65
CA VAL A 38 12.23 15.51 -4.30
C VAL A 38 13.47 16.25 -3.80
N GLY A 39 13.38 16.94 -2.69
CA GLY A 39 14.52 17.69 -2.17
C GLY A 39 14.25 18.40 -0.84
N LYS A 40 15.27 19.13 -0.37
CA LYS A 40 15.21 19.85 0.89
C LYS A 40 14.53 21.21 0.75
N ASP A 41 14.76 21.88 -0.37
CA ASP A 41 14.26 23.23 -0.56
C ASP A 41 12.88 23.22 -1.22
N LYS A 42 12.05 24.23 -0.92
CA LYS A 42 10.78 24.38 -1.61
C LYS A 42 11.04 24.69 -3.09
N PRO A 43 10.53 23.84 -4.03
CA PRO A 43 10.82 24.03 -5.44
C PRO A 43 10.11 25.26 -6.02
N ALA A 44 10.74 25.95 -6.95
CA ALA A 44 10.10 26.97 -7.76
C ALA A 44 8.99 26.37 -8.65
N GLY A 45 7.98 27.16 -8.98
CA GLY A 45 6.85 26.74 -9.80
C GLY A 45 5.77 25.96 -9.05
N TYR A 46 5.84 25.94 -7.71
CA TYR A 46 4.84 25.35 -6.81
C TYR A 46 4.18 26.39 -5.89
N GLU A 47 4.23 27.67 -6.27
CA GLU A 47 3.71 28.78 -5.47
C GLU A 47 2.21 28.68 -5.26
N GLU A 48 1.48 28.20 -6.29
CA GLU A 48 0.02 28.01 -6.26
C GLU A 48 -0.41 26.54 -6.10
N ALA A 49 0.52 25.67 -5.73
CA ALA A 49 0.19 24.24 -5.52
C ALA A 49 -0.62 24.04 -4.23
N GLU A 50 -1.44 22.99 -4.23
CA GLU A 50 -2.01 22.49 -2.98
C GLU A 50 -0.87 22.01 -2.07
N ILE A 51 -0.79 22.54 -0.86
CA ILE A 51 0.24 22.17 0.11
C ILE A 51 -0.32 21.21 1.14
N ILE A 52 0.25 20.01 1.22
CA ILE A 52 -0.04 19.03 2.27
C ILE A 52 1.16 18.99 3.22
N ASP A 53 1.04 19.69 4.33
CA ASP A 53 2.08 19.78 5.36
C ASP A 53 1.92 18.68 6.41
N ARG A 54 2.94 17.85 6.56
CA ARG A 54 3.06 16.82 7.59
C ARG A 54 4.28 17.11 8.48
N LYS A 55 4.21 18.20 9.20
CA LYS A 55 5.28 18.78 10.04
C LYS A 55 6.02 17.76 10.94
N TYR A 56 5.37 16.68 11.33
CA TYR A 56 5.96 15.61 12.15
C TYR A 56 5.97 14.26 11.43
N GLY A 57 5.67 14.24 10.14
CA GLY A 57 5.50 13.03 9.35
C GLY A 57 6.76 12.64 8.55
N LEU A 58 6.80 11.38 8.20
CA LEU A 58 7.70 10.83 7.20
C LEU A 58 6.94 10.69 5.88
N ILE A 59 7.48 11.26 4.81
CA ILE A 59 7.04 11.00 3.44
C ILE A 59 7.93 9.90 2.87
N MET A 60 7.33 8.85 2.35
CA MET A 60 8.03 7.72 1.76
C MET A 60 7.25 7.14 0.58
N PRO A 61 7.88 6.41 -0.33
CA PRO A 61 7.17 5.63 -1.34
C PRO A 61 6.15 4.69 -0.71
N GLY A 62 5.07 4.42 -1.43
CA GLY A 62 4.10 3.42 -0.99
C GLY A 62 4.75 2.05 -0.80
N LEU A 63 4.23 1.29 0.15
CA LEU A 63 4.73 -0.06 0.43
C LEU A 63 4.41 -1.01 -0.72
N VAL A 64 5.32 -1.94 -0.95
CA VAL A 64 5.16 -3.02 -1.93
C VAL A 64 4.91 -4.32 -1.19
N ASN A 65 3.76 -4.93 -1.42
CA ASN A 65 3.43 -6.26 -0.91
C ASN A 65 3.73 -7.30 -2.00
N ILE A 66 4.72 -8.14 -1.77
CA ILE A 66 5.18 -9.13 -2.76
C ILE A 66 4.50 -10.49 -2.63
N HIS A 67 3.60 -10.68 -1.68
CA HIS A 67 2.86 -11.92 -1.49
C HIS A 67 1.54 -11.64 -0.78
N TYR A 68 0.43 -11.78 -1.51
CA TYR A 68 -0.90 -11.66 -0.95
C TYR A 68 -1.92 -12.48 -1.75
N HIS A 69 -2.99 -12.86 -1.05
CA HIS A 69 -4.16 -13.50 -1.63
C HIS A 69 -5.36 -12.58 -1.36
N THR A 70 -5.94 -11.97 -2.39
CA THR A 70 -7.06 -11.02 -2.24
C THR A 70 -8.34 -11.67 -1.73
N ASP A 71 -8.43 -12.98 -1.78
CA ASP A 71 -9.49 -13.80 -1.20
C ASP A 71 -9.35 -14.04 0.31
N SER A 72 -8.19 -13.70 0.91
CA SER A 72 -7.93 -13.92 2.34
C SER A 72 -9.01 -13.41 3.30
N PRO A 73 -9.72 -12.29 3.04
CA PRO A 73 -10.82 -11.88 3.92
C PRO A 73 -11.96 -12.89 4.08
N LEU A 74 -12.17 -13.78 3.09
CA LEU A 74 -13.17 -14.88 3.21
C LEU A 74 -12.87 -15.86 4.32
N THR A 75 -11.59 -16.07 4.59
CA THR A 75 -11.12 -17.12 5.50
C THR A 75 -10.48 -16.53 6.76
N LYS A 76 -10.60 -15.22 6.94
CA LYS A 76 -10.05 -14.51 8.11
C LYS A 76 -10.67 -15.05 9.39
N GLY A 77 -9.85 -15.52 10.32
CA GLY A 77 -10.29 -16.10 11.59
C GLY A 77 -10.45 -17.61 11.58
N PHE A 78 -10.51 -18.28 10.43
CA PHE A 78 -10.71 -19.74 10.37
C PHE A 78 -9.58 -20.55 11.00
N CYS A 79 -8.38 -19.98 11.09
CA CYS A 79 -7.19 -20.64 11.59
C CYS A 79 -6.73 -20.13 12.96
N GLU A 80 -7.50 -19.29 13.64
CA GLU A 80 -7.05 -18.63 14.88
C GLU A 80 -6.69 -19.63 15.98
N ASP A 81 -7.40 -20.75 16.06
CA ASP A 81 -7.16 -21.80 17.04
C ASP A 81 -6.22 -22.92 16.54
N CYS A 82 -5.72 -22.80 15.32
CA CYS A 82 -4.82 -23.77 14.72
C CYS A 82 -3.37 -23.46 15.06
N GLY A 83 -2.68 -24.37 15.76
CA GLY A 83 -1.23 -24.26 15.90
C GLY A 83 -0.52 -24.27 14.55
N SER A 84 0.63 -23.61 14.43
CA SER A 84 1.40 -23.47 13.19
C SER A 84 1.74 -24.81 12.51
N VAL A 85 1.85 -25.89 13.26
CA VAL A 85 2.17 -27.23 12.77
C VAL A 85 1.01 -27.83 11.96
N ASN A 86 -0.23 -27.39 12.21
CA ASN A 86 -1.43 -27.92 11.58
C ASN A 86 -2.01 -26.98 10.52
N PHE A 87 -1.27 -25.94 10.10
CA PHE A 87 -1.80 -24.96 9.16
C PHE A 87 -2.32 -25.60 7.87
N TYR A 88 -1.56 -26.51 7.26
CA TYR A 88 -1.97 -27.21 6.03
C TYR A 88 -2.99 -28.36 6.27
N GLY A 89 -3.10 -28.87 7.47
CA GLY A 89 -4.14 -29.82 7.90
C GLY A 89 -5.27 -29.13 8.64
N SER A 90 -5.37 -27.81 8.58
CA SER A 90 -6.38 -27.04 9.29
C SER A 90 -7.73 -27.11 8.61
N ILE A 91 -8.75 -26.81 9.38
CA ILE A 91 -10.13 -26.62 8.92
C ILE A 91 -10.21 -25.71 7.67
N LEU A 92 -9.29 -24.74 7.52
CA LEU A 92 -9.23 -23.88 6.35
C LEU A 92 -9.17 -24.68 5.05
N TYR A 93 -8.22 -25.59 4.92
CA TYR A 93 -8.06 -26.38 3.69
C TYR A 93 -9.20 -27.38 3.47
N GLU A 94 -9.78 -27.89 4.54
CA GLU A 94 -10.92 -28.78 4.45
C GLU A 94 -12.15 -28.07 3.88
N TYR A 95 -12.38 -26.81 4.26
CA TYR A 95 -13.55 -26.04 3.82
C TYR A 95 -13.29 -25.07 2.65
N LEU A 96 -12.04 -24.86 2.24
CA LEU A 96 -11.72 -23.91 1.16
C LEU A 96 -12.50 -24.21 -0.12
N THR A 97 -12.58 -25.46 -0.54
CA THR A 97 -13.28 -25.86 -1.76
C THR A 97 -14.78 -25.53 -1.66
N GLU A 98 -15.39 -25.77 -0.50
CA GLU A 98 -16.81 -25.48 -0.27
C GLU A 98 -17.06 -23.96 -0.22
N ILE A 99 -16.17 -23.20 0.42
CA ILE A 99 -16.23 -21.75 0.48
C ILE A 99 -16.16 -21.17 -0.93
N TYR A 100 -15.20 -21.62 -1.74
CA TYR A 100 -15.04 -21.15 -3.11
C TYR A 100 -16.20 -21.52 -4.02
N ALA A 101 -16.74 -22.76 -3.87
CA ALA A 101 -17.90 -23.20 -4.62
C ALA A 101 -19.17 -22.40 -4.28
N ALA A 102 -19.28 -21.90 -3.06
CA ALA A 102 -20.40 -21.09 -2.60
C ALA A 102 -20.28 -19.60 -2.94
N THR A 103 -19.08 -19.13 -3.34
CA THR A 103 -18.78 -17.72 -3.58
C THR A 103 -19.15 -17.31 -4.99
N THR A 104 -19.98 -16.29 -5.13
CA THR A 104 -20.37 -15.74 -6.44
C THR A 104 -19.32 -14.77 -6.98
N THR A 105 -19.43 -14.41 -8.28
CA THR A 105 -18.55 -13.39 -8.89
C THR A 105 -18.69 -12.04 -8.19
N GLU A 106 -19.88 -11.69 -7.76
CA GLU A 106 -20.17 -10.45 -7.01
C GLU A 106 -19.51 -10.46 -5.65
N ASP A 107 -19.53 -11.60 -4.94
CA ASP A 107 -18.84 -11.77 -3.66
C ASP A 107 -17.33 -11.62 -3.83
N TRP A 108 -16.76 -12.26 -4.85
CA TRP A 108 -15.34 -12.12 -5.20
C TRP A 108 -14.96 -10.66 -5.44
N ALA A 109 -15.76 -9.93 -6.22
CA ALA A 109 -15.52 -8.52 -6.48
C ALA A 109 -15.57 -7.67 -5.19
N ALA A 110 -16.48 -7.99 -4.27
CA ALA A 110 -16.59 -7.29 -3.00
C ALA A 110 -15.38 -7.57 -2.09
N ILE A 111 -14.94 -8.82 -2.03
CA ILE A 111 -13.79 -9.26 -1.21
C ILE A 111 -12.49 -8.63 -1.72
N CYS A 112 -12.25 -8.65 -3.04
CA CYS A 112 -11.09 -8.00 -3.63
C CYS A 112 -11.07 -6.49 -3.34
N LYS A 113 -12.23 -5.82 -3.43
CA LYS A 113 -12.34 -4.40 -3.06
C LYS A 113 -11.98 -4.16 -1.60
N LEU A 114 -12.44 -5.01 -0.69
CA LEU A 114 -12.11 -4.92 0.74
C LEU A 114 -10.60 -5.04 0.96
N SER A 115 -9.96 -6.03 0.33
CA SER A 115 -8.51 -6.25 0.40
C SER A 115 -7.73 -5.02 -0.10
N PHE A 116 -8.10 -4.46 -1.25
CA PHE A 116 -7.45 -3.26 -1.78
C PHE A 116 -7.70 -2.02 -0.91
N MET A 117 -8.86 -1.90 -0.30
CA MET A 117 -9.11 -0.83 0.68
C MET A 117 -8.21 -0.97 1.92
N GLU A 118 -8.01 -2.18 2.43
CA GLU A 118 -7.07 -2.46 3.52
C GLU A 118 -5.64 -2.10 3.11
N PHE A 119 -5.22 -2.43 1.88
CA PHE A 119 -3.92 -2.06 1.34
C PHE A 119 -3.71 -0.54 1.33
N ILE A 120 -4.63 0.19 0.72
CA ILE A 120 -4.52 1.67 0.65
C ILE A 120 -4.47 2.27 2.05
N LYS A 121 -5.30 1.80 2.97
CA LYS A 121 -5.28 2.25 4.38
C LYS A 121 -3.99 1.88 5.11
N GLY A 122 -3.36 0.78 4.73
CA GLY A 122 -2.07 0.32 5.25
C GLY A 122 -0.86 0.94 4.53
N GLY A 123 -1.07 1.79 3.51
CA GLY A 123 0.00 2.42 2.75
C GLY A 123 0.62 1.53 1.66
N VAL A 124 0.00 0.39 1.34
CA VAL A 124 0.43 -0.48 0.23
C VAL A 124 -0.12 0.08 -1.09
N THR A 125 0.76 0.36 -2.04
CA THR A 125 0.41 0.91 -3.36
C THR A 125 0.70 -0.03 -4.51
N THR A 126 1.42 -1.11 -4.25
CA THR A 126 1.78 -2.13 -5.24
C THR A 126 1.68 -3.51 -4.59
N SER A 127 1.07 -4.46 -5.27
CA SER A 127 1.02 -5.84 -4.79
C SER A 127 1.27 -6.85 -5.89
N VAL A 128 1.88 -7.98 -5.52
CA VAL A 128 1.92 -9.20 -6.33
C VAL A 128 0.84 -10.12 -5.79
N GLU A 129 -0.10 -10.44 -6.64
CA GLU A 129 -1.31 -11.18 -6.31
C GLU A 129 -1.15 -12.65 -6.67
N PHE A 130 -1.54 -13.52 -5.75
CA PHE A 130 -1.62 -14.96 -5.95
C PHE A 130 -3.08 -15.38 -5.82
N ASN A 131 -3.82 -15.25 -6.91
CA ASN A 131 -5.18 -15.78 -6.98
C ASN A 131 -5.17 -17.25 -7.40
N SER A 132 -5.98 -18.04 -6.74
CA SER A 132 -6.28 -19.42 -7.10
C SER A 132 -7.39 -19.52 -8.14
#